data_43f25ff84a22e5392cb3b816ecdae06f
#
_entry.id   43f25ff84a22e5392cb3b816ecdae06f
#
_cell.length_a   1.000
_cell.length_b   1.000
_cell.length_c   1.000
_cell.angle_alpha   90.00
_cell.angle_beta   90.00
_cell.angle_gamma   90.00
#
_symmetry.space_group_name_H-M   'P 1'
#
loop_
_entity.id
_entity.type
_entity.pdbx_description
1 polymer ?
#
loop_
_entity_poly.entity_id
_entity_poly.type
_entity_poly.pdbx_seq_one_letter_code
_entity_poly.pdbx_strand_id
1 'polypeptide(L)'
;MLRCLLRCWHPILLSLIVTLLFSNSVIYANEEREESPSETAPLTLDTDIEVPEAFWRNIDSESVEEVPTTAQTPAPPLEPPPVKHITLMLDWYLSPQHAALVIAKERGLYAAQGLEVEIQSPADPSIAIKLLTAGEVDLALTRQPLLHMQAHNGAPIVRIATLIETSLTAVIVAGEEQAETENTLAGLHYGYTTGEGRDLSIPRLLPRSVQQTDDFTSPINLHFDPIRAMREGQIDAVADGFYHYLPQQLATEGINTHVIRFDELDIPRNDGLVVLANSDTLARRADTWSRFVLAVEQASHWIIDNPDAAWELLISAHPVLDNDINANAWEDILRRMALSPAALDSRRYADFETFLHKMGLTDETLPVSRLAVDPHTL
;
A
#
# COMPACT_ATOMS: atom_id res chain seq x y z
N MET A 1 -66.91 7.80 -17.50
CA MET A 1 -67.09 6.37 -17.26
C MET A 1 -66.71 5.62 -18.52
N LEU A 2 -65.91 4.61 -18.47
CA LEU A 2 -65.39 3.76 -19.57
C LEU A 2 -64.00 4.16 -20.06
N ARG A 3 -62.96 3.81 -19.23
CA ARG A 3 -61.58 3.57 -19.70
C ARG A 3 -60.74 3.08 -18.51
N CYS A 4 -61.03 1.89 -18.03
CA CYS A 4 -60.22 1.20 -17.05
C CYS A 4 -60.56 -0.28 -17.10
N LEU A 5 -59.99 -1.03 -18.03
CA LEU A 5 -60.00 -2.51 -18.07
C LEU A 5 -59.26 -2.96 -19.34
N LEU A 6 -57.93 -2.95 -19.33
CA LEU A 6 -57.07 -3.66 -20.29
C LEU A 6 -55.61 -3.43 -19.94
N ARG A 7 -55.20 -3.98 -18.78
CA ARG A 7 -53.76 -4.08 -18.45
C ARG A 7 -53.52 -5.11 -17.33
N CYS A 8 -53.83 -6.36 -17.61
CA CYS A 8 -53.41 -7.49 -16.73
C CYS A 8 -53.51 -8.79 -17.54
N TRP A 9 -52.63 -8.95 -18.53
CA TRP A 9 -52.43 -10.29 -19.12
C TRP A 9 -51.15 -10.27 -19.98
N HIS A 10 -49.98 -10.29 -19.34
CA HIS A 10 -48.73 -10.70 -20.00
C HIS A 10 -47.60 -10.72 -18.94
N PRO A 11 -47.55 -11.72 -18.04
CA PRO A 11 -46.23 -12.28 -17.72
C PRO A 11 -46.23 -13.82 -17.49
N ILE A 12 -47.20 -14.60 -18.02
CA ILE A 12 -47.23 -16.05 -17.77
C ILE A 12 -46.68 -16.85 -18.98
N LEU A 13 -46.48 -16.24 -20.14
CA LEU A 13 -46.02 -16.96 -21.34
C LEU A 13 -44.50 -16.93 -21.57
N LEU A 14 -43.72 -16.19 -20.77
CA LEU A 14 -42.26 -16.10 -20.94
C LEU A 14 -41.50 -17.05 -19.96
N SER A 15 -42.20 -17.70 -19.02
CA SER A 15 -41.57 -18.62 -18.06
C SER A 15 -41.53 -20.09 -18.53
N LEU A 16 -42.19 -20.42 -19.65
CA LEU A 16 -42.28 -21.82 -20.13
C LEU A 16 -41.29 -22.11 -21.28
N ILE A 17 -40.60 -21.13 -21.85
CA ILE A 17 -39.64 -21.34 -22.95
C ILE A 17 -38.19 -21.43 -22.46
N VAL A 18 -37.87 -21.03 -21.24
CA VAL A 18 -36.50 -21.12 -20.69
C VAL A 18 -36.20 -22.45 -20.03
N THR A 19 -37.24 -23.28 -19.72
CA THR A 19 -37.08 -24.61 -19.08
C THR A 19 -36.91 -25.77 -20.06
N LEU A 20 -36.91 -25.52 -21.37
CA LEU A 20 -36.82 -26.58 -22.39
C LEU A 20 -35.50 -26.60 -23.18
N LEU A 21 -34.51 -25.79 -22.81
CA LEU A 21 -33.21 -25.73 -23.48
C LEU A 21 -32.02 -26.22 -22.63
N PHE A 22 -32.25 -26.77 -21.44
CA PHE A 22 -31.18 -27.33 -20.60
C PHE A 22 -31.33 -28.82 -20.28
N SER A 23 -31.98 -29.57 -21.14
CA SER A 23 -32.12 -31.03 -20.98
C SER A 23 -31.68 -31.75 -22.25
N ASN A 24 -30.37 -31.71 -22.55
CA ASN A 24 -29.72 -32.73 -23.38
C ASN A 24 -28.24 -32.40 -23.54
N SER A 25 -27.42 -32.97 -22.67
CA SER A 25 -26.06 -33.45 -22.98
C SER A 25 -25.42 -33.99 -21.70
N VAL A 26 -25.90 -35.11 -21.23
CA VAL A 26 -25.08 -36.06 -20.48
C VAL A 26 -24.91 -37.26 -21.38
N ILE A 27 -23.88 -37.24 -22.18
CA ILE A 27 -23.37 -38.43 -22.86
C ILE A 27 -22.34 -39.04 -21.92
N TYR A 28 -22.66 -40.24 -21.42
CA TYR A 28 -21.75 -41.13 -20.74
C TYR A 28 -20.61 -41.49 -21.68
N ALA A 29 -19.41 -41.04 -21.39
CA ALA A 29 -18.18 -41.71 -21.80
C ALA A 29 -17.71 -42.55 -20.62
N ASN A 30 -18.12 -43.81 -20.65
CA ASN A 30 -17.57 -44.85 -19.81
C ASN A 30 -16.30 -45.33 -20.53
N GLU A 31 -15.18 -44.73 -20.23
CA GLU A 31 -13.88 -45.27 -20.61
C GLU A 31 -13.38 -46.09 -19.42
N GLU A 32 -13.35 -47.37 -19.65
CA GLU A 32 -12.74 -48.40 -18.79
C GLU A 32 -11.27 -47.95 -18.56
N ARG A 33 -10.98 -47.57 -17.34
CA ARG A 33 -9.61 -47.38 -16.88
C ARG A 33 -9.07 -48.77 -16.57
N GLU A 34 -8.30 -49.32 -17.48
CA GLU A 34 -7.42 -50.43 -17.18
C GLU A 34 -6.50 -50.03 -16.02
N GLU A 35 -6.69 -50.64 -14.87
CA GLU A 35 -5.74 -50.64 -13.78
C GLU A 35 -4.49 -51.39 -14.22
N SER A 36 -3.45 -50.67 -14.57
CA SER A 36 -2.08 -51.18 -14.56
C SER A 36 -1.69 -51.42 -13.11
N PRO A 37 -1.31 -52.62 -12.73
CA PRO A 37 -0.76 -52.84 -11.40
C PRO A 37 0.62 -52.17 -11.34
N SER A 38 0.72 -51.14 -10.51
CA SER A 38 2.00 -50.56 -10.08
C SER A 38 2.68 -51.57 -9.16
N GLU A 39 3.34 -52.52 -9.78
CA GLU A 39 4.29 -53.41 -9.10
C GLU A 39 5.57 -52.59 -8.87
N THR A 40 5.65 -51.93 -7.73
CA THR A 40 6.93 -51.44 -7.21
C THR A 40 7.73 -52.65 -6.79
N ALA A 41 8.45 -53.22 -7.75
CA ALA A 41 9.50 -54.16 -7.41
C ALA A 41 10.56 -53.42 -6.56
N PRO A 42 10.96 -54.01 -5.42
CA PRO A 42 12.05 -53.42 -4.65
C PRO A 42 13.29 -53.44 -5.53
N LEU A 43 13.99 -52.30 -5.63
CA LEU A 43 15.30 -52.21 -6.22
C LEU A 43 16.23 -53.12 -5.44
N THR A 44 16.39 -54.37 -5.93
CA THR A 44 17.45 -55.25 -5.47
C THR A 44 18.75 -54.65 -6.04
N LEU A 45 19.54 -54.02 -5.15
CA LEU A 45 20.95 -53.72 -5.48
C LEU A 45 21.58 -55.07 -5.82
N ASP A 46 22.10 -55.16 -7.07
CA ASP A 46 22.94 -56.25 -7.49
C ASP A 46 24.23 -56.13 -6.70
N THR A 47 24.42 -56.96 -5.70
CA THR A 47 25.57 -56.97 -4.79
C THR A 47 26.75 -57.76 -5.36
N ASP A 48 26.60 -58.34 -6.56
CA ASP A 48 27.68 -59.05 -7.25
C ASP A 48 28.55 -58.11 -8.10
N ILE A 49 29.09 -57.03 -7.47
CA ILE A 49 30.18 -56.30 -8.03
C ILE A 49 31.45 -57.12 -7.74
N GLU A 50 31.92 -57.94 -8.70
CA GLU A 50 33.25 -58.51 -8.63
C GLU A 50 34.29 -57.36 -8.69
N VAL A 51 34.76 -56.97 -7.49
CA VAL A 51 35.89 -56.03 -7.37
C VAL A 51 37.12 -56.77 -7.87
N PRO A 52 37.78 -56.30 -8.93
CA PRO A 52 38.98 -56.96 -9.48
C PRO A 52 40.05 -57.15 -8.39
N GLU A 53 40.64 -58.34 -8.32
CA GLU A 53 41.72 -58.68 -7.35
C GLU A 53 42.87 -57.68 -7.31
N ALA A 54 43.05 -56.93 -8.42
CA ALA A 54 44.03 -55.85 -8.47
C ALA A 54 43.79 -54.72 -7.44
N PHE A 55 42.55 -54.57 -6.96
CA PHE A 55 42.20 -53.56 -5.97
C PHE A 55 42.65 -53.94 -4.57
N TRP A 56 42.82 -55.27 -4.29
CA TRP A 56 43.23 -55.78 -2.97
C TRP A 56 44.75 -56.00 -2.84
N ARG A 57 45.52 -55.89 -3.90
CA ARG A 57 46.94 -56.18 -3.90
C ARG A 57 47.84 -55.05 -3.40
N ASN A 58 47.30 -53.87 -3.10
CA ASN A 58 48.09 -52.73 -2.59
C ASN A 58 47.76 -52.34 -1.17
N ILE A 59 47.24 -53.28 -0.37
CA ILE A 59 47.07 -53.06 1.09
C ILE A 59 48.15 -53.90 1.80
N ASP A 60 49.39 -53.79 1.36
CA ASP A 60 50.53 -54.23 2.16
C ASP A 60 51.05 -53.04 2.94
N SER A 61 50.75 -53.08 4.24
CA SER A 61 51.55 -52.61 5.38
C SER A 61 52.65 -51.56 5.08
N GLU A 62 52.29 -50.42 4.56
CA GLU A 62 53.03 -49.21 4.87
C GLU A 62 52.28 -48.43 5.94
N SER A 63 53.02 -48.12 7.00
CA SER A 63 52.60 -47.38 8.17
C SER A 63 51.43 -46.41 7.88
N VAL A 64 50.28 -46.71 8.48
CA VAL A 64 49.21 -45.72 8.66
C VAL A 64 49.86 -44.61 9.48
N GLU A 65 50.39 -43.60 8.77
CA GLU A 65 50.63 -42.30 9.39
C GLU A 65 49.26 -41.89 9.93
N GLU A 66 49.12 -41.92 11.25
CA GLU A 66 47.93 -41.42 11.94
C GLU A 66 47.76 -39.98 11.44
N VAL A 67 46.88 -39.81 10.45
CA VAL A 67 46.38 -38.48 10.10
C VAL A 67 45.82 -37.94 11.42
N PRO A 68 46.38 -36.87 11.98
CA PRO A 68 45.89 -36.34 13.25
C PRO A 68 44.42 -36.09 13.06
N THR A 69 43.61 -36.87 13.77
CA THR A 69 42.20 -36.58 13.92
C THR A 69 42.15 -35.24 14.59
N THR A 70 42.15 -34.17 13.79
CA THR A 70 41.78 -32.88 14.29
C THR A 70 40.44 -33.10 14.93
N ALA A 71 40.40 -33.20 16.27
CA ALA A 71 39.19 -33.18 17.01
C ALA A 71 38.45 -31.95 16.47
N GLN A 72 37.45 -32.21 15.63
CA GLN A 72 36.59 -31.12 15.13
C GLN A 72 35.89 -30.62 16.39
N THR A 73 36.43 -29.56 16.95
CA THR A 73 35.67 -28.77 17.91
C THR A 73 34.34 -28.50 17.20
N PRO A 74 33.20 -28.88 17.80
CA PRO A 74 31.90 -28.59 17.18
C PRO A 74 31.93 -27.16 16.69
N ALA A 75 31.54 -26.91 15.45
CA ALA A 75 31.45 -25.55 14.94
C ALA A 75 30.68 -24.71 15.97
N PRO A 76 31.16 -23.52 16.34
CA PRO A 76 30.43 -22.68 17.26
C PRO A 76 28.99 -22.56 16.76
N PRO A 77 28.01 -22.57 17.69
CA PRO A 77 26.60 -22.39 17.27
C PRO A 77 26.54 -21.22 16.32
N LEU A 78 25.84 -21.39 15.20
CA LEU A 78 25.59 -20.29 14.27
C LEU A 78 24.95 -19.16 15.06
N GLU A 79 25.68 -18.08 15.26
CA GLU A 79 25.08 -16.88 15.83
C GLU A 79 23.99 -16.43 14.85
N PRO A 80 22.77 -16.16 15.35
CA PRO A 80 21.75 -15.60 14.49
C PRO A 80 22.29 -14.31 13.88
N PRO A 81 21.99 -14.02 12.60
CA PRO A 81 22.44 -12.79 11.96
C PRO A 81 22.00 -11.58 12.81
N PRO A 82 22.84 -10.55 12.94
CA PRO A 82 22.52 -9.39 13.77
C PRO A 82 21.21 -8.77 13.30
N VAL A 83 20.32 -8.49 14.25
CA VAL A 83 19.04 -7.84 14.01
C VAL A 83 19.30 -6.44 13.40
N LYS A 84 18.60 -6.12 12.34
CA LYS A 84 18.65 -4.80 11.69
C LYS A 84 17.57 -3.90 12.29
N HIS A 85 18.00 -2.80 12.92
CA HIS A 85 17.08 -1.76 13.39
C HIS A 85 16.69 -0.85 12.23
N ILE A 86 15.40 -0.54 12.13
CA ILE A 86 14.81 0.34 11.12
C ILE A 86 13.91 1.35 11.82
N THR A 87 14.15 2.63 11.57
CA THR A 87 13.25 3.71 11.96
C THR A 87 12.35 4.08 10.79
N LEU A 88 11.03 4.05 11.00
CA LEU A 88 10.02 4.39 9.99
C LEU A 88 9.18 5.56 10.48
N MET A 89 9.18 6.66 9.74
CA MET A 89 8.36 7.84 10.01
C MET A 89 7.04 7.78 9.24
N LEU A 90 5.93 7.91 9.97
CA LEU A 90 4.59 8.01 9.37
C LEU A 90 4.40 9.34 8.63
N ASP A 91 3.39 9.40 7.76
CA ASP A 91 2.96 10.62 7.05
C ASP A 91 1.99 11.48 7.88
N TRP A 92 1.34 10.86 8.86
CA TRP A 92 0.29 11.45 9.70
C TRP A 92 0.27 10.80 11.08
N TYR A 93 -0.70 11.18 11.92
CA TYR A 93 -0.99 10.42 13.14
C TYR A 93 -1.29 8.97 12.81
N LEU A 94 -0.94 8.06 13.75
CA LEU A 94 -1.31 6.67 13.62
C LEU A 94 -2.82 6.53 13.41
N SER A 95 -3.20 5.78 12.38
CA SER A 95 -4.57 5.57 11.95
C SER A 95 -4.71 4.22 11.23
N PRO A 96 -5.92 3.74 10.90
CA PRO A 96 -6.13 2.45 10.25
C PRO A 96 -5.36 2.25 8.93
N GLN A 97 -5.02 3.32 8.20
CA GLN A 97 -4.20 3.23 6.97
C GLN A 97 -2.80 2.66 7.19
N HIS A 98 -2.31 2.68 8.43
CA HIS A 98 -1.00 2.15 8.82
C HIS A 98 -1.06 0.71 9.35
N ALA A 99 -2.23 0.06 9.31
CA ALA A 99 -2.46 -1.24 9.93
C ALA A 99 -1.47 -2.32 9.49
N ALA A 100 -1.09 -2.38 8.20
CA ALA A 100 -0.14 -3.38 7.72
C ALA A 100 1.21 -3.30 8.44
N LEU A 101 1.68 -2.09 8.78
CA LEU A 101 2.94 -1.87 9.49
C LEU A 101 2.84 -2.31 10.96
N VAL A 102 1.75 -1.94 11.63
CA VAL A 102 1.50 -2.29 13.03
C VAL A 102 1.32 -3.81 13.17
N ILE A 103 0.48 -4.40 12.32
CA ILE A 103 0.20 -5.84 12.34
C ILE A 103 1.48 -6.65 12.02
N ALA A 104 2.32 -6.19 11.09
CA ALA A 104 3.62 -6.82 10.84
C ALA A 104 4.50 -6.85 12.10
N LYS A 105 4.48 -5.80 12.90
CA LYS A 105 5.19 -5.71 14.18
C LYS A 105 4.58 -6.62 15.23
N GLU A 106 3.29 -6.49 15.50
CA GLU A 106 2.58 -7.20 16.57
C GLU A 106 2.55 -8.71 16.35
N ARG A 107 2.56 -9.15 15.09
CA ARG A 107 2.66 -10.57 14.74
C ARG A 107 4.07 -11.10 14.65
N GLY A 108 5.07 -10.26 14.94
CA GLY A 108 6.48 -10.66 14.89
C GLY A 108 7.01 -10.92 13.48
N LEU A 109 6.33 -10.44 12.42
CA LEU A 109 6.73 -10.70 11.04
C LEU A 109 8.05 -10.00 10.69
N TYR A 110 8.30 -8.82 11.24
CA TYR A 110 9.62 -8.17 11.12
C TYR A 110 10.72 -8.98 11.83
N ALA A 111 10.45 -9.43 13.06
CA ALA A 111 11.41 -10.25 13.81
C ALA A 111 11.75 -11.56 13.09
N ALA A 112 10.76 -12.21 12.45
CA ALA A 112 10.96 -13.38 11.61
C ALA A 112 11.89 -13.11 10.40
N GLN A 113 11.98 -11.85 9.96
CA GLN A 113 12.90 -11.38 8.92
C GLN A 113 14.22 -10.82 9.48
N GLY A 114 14.49 -10.97 10.79
CA GLY A 114 15.66 -10.41 11.43
C GLY A 114 15.68 -8.87 11.47
N LEU A 115 14.50 -8.26 11.54
CA LEU A 115 14.31 -6.82 11.60
C LEU A 115 13.65 -6.41 12.91
N GLU A 116 14.05 -5.24 13.41
CA GLU A 116 13.34 -4.52 14.47
C GLU A 116 12.92 -3.16 13.92
N VAL A 117 11.60 -2.93 13.83
CA VAL A 117 11.03 -1.73 13.22
C VAL A 117 10.41 -0.84 14.28
N GLU A 118 10.95 0.37 14.40
CA GLU A 118 10.39 1.45 15.22
C GLU A 118 9.52 2.35 14.34
N ILE A 119 8.22 2.42 14.66
CA ILE A 119 7.24 3.26 13.96
C ILE A 119 7.08 4.55 14.74
N GLN A 120 7.35 5.69 14.10
CA GLN A 120 7.32 7.01 14.70
C GLN A 120 6.26 7.89 14.03
N SER A 121 5.46 8.62 14.82
CA SER A 121 4.53 9.64 14.31
C SER A 121 5.27 10.95 14.09
N PRO A 122 4.99 11.68 13.00
CA PRO A 122 5.67 12.93 12.69
C PRO A 122 5.21 14.07 13.62
N ALA A 123 6.09 15.04 13.83
CA ALA A 123 5.76 16.28 14.54
C ALA A 123 5.02 17.30 13.63
N ASP A 124 5.10 17.12 12.31
CA ASP A 124 4.45 17.93 11.29
C ASP A 124 4.24 17.08 10.03
N PRO A 125 3.12 17.23 9.27
CA PRO A 125 2.83 16.41 8.08
C PRO A 125 3.90 16.52 6.98
N SER A 126 4.70 17.58 6.95
CA SER A 126 5.73 17.80 5.94
C SER A 126 7.12 17.27 6.32
N ILE A 127 7.30 16.70 7.54
CA ILE A 127 8.64 16.43 8.06
C ILE A 127 9.20 15.06 7.61
N ALA A 128 8.35 14.07 7.32
CA ALA A 128 8.77 12.69 7.07
C ALA A 128 9.83 12.59 5.95
N ILE A 129 9.58 13.20 4.80
CA ILE A 129 10.53 13.20 3.66
C ILE A 129 11.82 13.95 4.02
N LYS A 130 11.74 15.04 4.79
CA LYS A 130 12.93 15.81 5.20
C LYS A 130 13.83 14.98 6.10
N LEU A 131 13.27 14.26 7.07
CA LEU A 131 14.04 13.38 7.96
C LEU A 131 14.67 12.20 7.20
N LEU A 132 13.94 11.61 6.24
CA LEU A 132 14.48 10.57 5.36
C LEU A 132 15.66 11.11 4.52
N THR A 133 15.51 12.29 3.93
CA THR A 133 16.55 12.92 3.13
C THR A 133 17.79 13.27 3.97
N ALA A 134 17.58 13.69 5.22
CA ALA A 134 18.68 13.98 6.16
C ALA A 134 19.33 12.72 6.73
N GLY A 135 18.75 11.52 6.53
CA GLY A 135 19.23 10.25 7.10
C GLY A 135 18.92 10.07 8.59
N GLU A 136 17.98 10.86 9.13
CA GLU A 136 17.54 10.79 10.52
C GLU A 136 16.54 9.63 10.74
N VAL A 137 15.90 9.17 9.68
CA VAL A 137 15.08 7.97 9.63
C VAL A 137 15.44 7.13 8.42
N ASP A 138 15.17 5.83 8.50
CA ASP A 138 15.52 4.87 7.46
C ASP A 138 14.47 4.79 6.35
N LEU A 139 13.20 4.91 6.74
CA LEU A 139 12.02 4.88 5.86
C LEU A 139 11.06 6.01 6.24
N ALA A 140 10.32 6.48 5.26
CA ALA A 140 9.26 7.45 5.49
C ALA A 140 8.01 7.09 4.69
N LEU A 141 6.84 7.39 5.24
CA LEU A 141 5.59 7.30 4.50
C LEU A 141 5.26 8.63 3.84
N THR A 142 4.60 8.53 2.71
CA THR A 142 4.04 9.68 1.99
C THR A 142 2.99 9.22 0.98
N ARG A 143 2.40 10.19 0.26
CA ARG A 143 1.49 9.96 -0.87
C ARG A 143 2.27 10.07 -2.19
N GLN A 144 1.83 9.35 -3.22
CA GLN A 144 2.51 9.36 -4.52
C GLN A 144 2.68 10.77 -5.11
N PRO A 145 1.70 11.70 -5.07
CA PRO A 145 1.91 13.06 -5.58
C PRO A 145 3.08 13.79 -4.92
N LEU A 146 3.22 13.66 -3.59
CA LEU A 146 4.32 14.29 -2.85
C LEU A 146 5.68 13.68 -3.18
N LEU A 147 5.74 12.35 -3.40
CA LEU A 147 6.96 11.70 -3.90
C LEU A 147 7.42 12.34 -5.21
N HIS A 148 6.52 12.47 -6.21
CA HIS A 148 6.85 13.07 -7.50
C HIS A 148 7.37 14.49 -7.33
N MET A 149 6.64 15.35 -6.63
CA MET A 149 7.02 16.75 -6.42
C MET A 149 8.38 16.89 -5.70
N GLN A 150 8.64 16.06 -4.69
CA GLN A 150 9.92 16.12 -3.97
C GLN A 150 11.08 15.52 -4.78
N ALA A 151 10.85 14.51 -5.61
CA ALA A 151 11.86 13.99 -6.53
C ALA A 151 12.28 15.05 -7.57
N HIS A 152 11.34 15.83 -8.10
CA HIS A 152 11.61 16.98 -8.97
C HIS A 152 12.38 18.10 -8.23
N ASN A 153 12.17 18.26 -6.94
CA ASN A 153 12.95 19.18 -6.10
C ASN A 153 14.35 18.62 -5.73
N GLY A 154 14.75 17.50 -6.30
CA GLY A 154 16.08 16.90 -6.11
C GLY A 154 16.21 16.03 -4.85
N ALA A 155 15.14 15.74 -4.13
CA ALA A 155 15.21 14.85 -2.97
C ALA A 155 15.68 13.45 -3.39
N PRO A 156 16.67 12.84 -2.68
CA PRO A 156 17.16 11.50 -2.97
C PRO A 156 16.22 10.44 -2.38
N ILE A 157 15.02 10.35 -2.91
CA ILE A 157 13.96 9.44 -2.43
C ILE A 157 13.46 8.55 -3.55
N VAL A 158 13.00 7.36 -3.17
CA VAL A 158 12.42 6.37 -4.09
C VAL A 158 11.38 5.54 -3.35
N ARG A 159 10.27 5.22 -4.01
CA ARG A 159 9.26 4.30 -3.48
C ARG A 159 9.78 2.87 -3.53
N ILE A 160 9.65 2.14 -2.41
CA ILE A 160 9.97 0.71 -2.31
C ILE A 160 8.73 -0.16 -2.07
N ALA A 161 7.62 0.42 -1.61
CA ALA A 161 6.36 -0.30 -1.39
C ALA A 161 5.16 0.63 -1.47
N THR A 162 4.01 0.09 -1.86
CA THR A 162 2.69 0.72 -1.74
C THR A 162 1.91 0.03 -0.62
N LEU A 163 1.31 0.79 0.29
CA LEU A 163 0.44 0.27 1.35
C LEU A 163 -1.03 0.43 0.99
N ILE A 164 -1.38 1.56 0.35
CA ILE A 164 -2.75 1.90 -0.08
C ILE A 164 -2.72 2.29 -1.56
N GLU A 165 -3.48 1.59 -2.38
CA GLU A 165 -3.41 1.69 -3.85
C GLU A 165 -4.20 2.84 -4.48
N THR A 166 -4.98 3.60 -3.69
CA THR A 166 -5.77 4.73 -4.17
C THR A 166 -5.67 5.90 -3.23
N SER A 167 -5.76 7.12 -3.75
CA SER A 167 -5.74 8.33 -2.93
C SER A 167 -6.73 8.24 -1.77
N LEU A 168 -6.29 8.66 -0.60
CA LEU A 168 -7.10 8.83 0.61
C LEU A 168 -7.45 10.31 0.85
N THR A 169 -6.94 11.20 0.02
CA THR A 169 -7.13 12.65 0.14
C THR A 169 -8.13 13.19 -0.88
N ALA A 170 -8.79 14.25 -0.49
CA ALA A 170 -9.79 14.96 -1.26
C ALA A 170 -9.84 16.43 -0.82
N VAL A 171 -10.55 17.26 -1.57
CA VAL A 171 -10.95 18.58 -1.10
C VAL A 171 -12.22 18.41 -0.26
N ILE A 172 -12.18 18.89 0.99
CA ILE A 172 -13.30 18.80 1.94
C ILE A 172 -13.81 20.20 2.20
N VAL A 173 -15.03 20.48 1.79
CA VAL A 173 -15.64 21.81 1.84
C VAL A 173 -16.74 21.84 2.89
N ALA A 174 -16.76 22.89 3.71
CA ALA A 174 -17.81 23.10 4.70
C ALA A 174 -19.14 23.46 4.02
N GLY A 175 -20.24 22.91 4.53
CA GLY A 175 -21.60 23.11 4.04
C GLY A 175 -22.17 21.91 3.30
N GLU A 176 -23.40 22.08 2.82
CA GLU A 176 -24.08 21.06 2.01
C GLU A 176 -23.60 21.15 0.56
N GLU A 177 -23.67 20.02 -0.16
CA GLU A 177 -23.37 19.97 -1.58
C GLU A 177 -24.29 20.96 -2.33
N GLN A 178 -23.70 22.02 -2.85
CA GLN A 178 -24.37 22.99 -3.71
C GLN A 178 -23.76 22.87 -5.10
N ALA A 179 -24.49 23.39 -6.12
CA ALA A 179 -23.93 23.47 -7.45
C ALA A 179 -22.63 24.29 -7.42
N GLU A 180 -21.51 23.60 -7.46
CA GLU A 180 -20.16 24.19 -7.41
C GLU A 180 -19.90 24.89 -8.73
N THR A 181 -19.97 26.19 -8.70
CA THR A 181 -19.53 27.02 -9.82
C THR A 181 -18.11 27.50 -9.54
N GLU A 182 -17.34 27.76 -10.59
CA GLU A 182 -16.00 28.37 -10.45
C GLU A 182 -16.01 29.62 -9.54
N ASN A 183 -17.06 30.42 -9.58
CA ASN A 183 -17.20 31.62 -8.74
C ASN A 183 -17.46 31.29 -7.26
N THR A 184 -18.23 30.25 -6.95
CA THR A 184 -18.45 29.86 -5.55
C THR A 184 -17.20 29.28 -4.94
N LEU A 185 -16.46 28.44 -5.67
CA LEU A 185 -15.20 27.86 -5.23
C LEU A 185 -14.10 28.94 -5.09
N ALA A 186 -14.08 29.95 -5.96
CA ALA A 186 -13.10 31.04 -5.90
C ALA A 186 -13.21 31.91 -4.66
N GLY A 187 -14.40 32.03 -4.08
CA GLY A 187 -14.66 32.82 -2.87
C GLY A 187 -14.33 32.12 -1.57
N LEU A 188 -13.93 30.83 -1.58
CA LEU A 188 -13.63 30.07 -0.37
C LEU A 188 -12.21 30.37 0.16
N HIS A 189 -12.09 30.33 1.49
CA HIS A 189 -10.80 30.32 2.17
C HIS A 189 -10.26 28.89 2.26
N TYR A 190 -9.13 28.65 1.63
CA TYR A 190 -8.52 27.32 1.57
C TYR A 190 -7.45 27.13 2.63
N GLY A 191 -7.43 25.95 3.23
CA GLY A 191 -6.32 25.45 4.00
C GLY A 191 -5.73 24.19 3.40
N TYR A 192 -4.46 23.92 3.66
CA TYR A 192 -3.76 22.73 3.23
C TYR A 192 -2.90 22.18 4.37
N THR A 193 -2.65 20.87 4.36
CA THR A 193 -1.77 20.21 5.34
C THR A 193 -0.39 19.92 4.76
N THR A 194 -0.31 19.70 3.45
CA THR A 194 0.94 19.41 2.72
C THR A 194 1.01 20.15 1.38
N GLY A 195 2.14 20.00 0.69
CA GLY A 195 2.29 20.54 -0.67
C GLY A 195 1.29 19.96 -1.68
N GLU A 196 0.70 18.78 -1.43
CA GLU A 196 -0.34 18.21 -2.29
C GLU A 196 -1.57 19.12 -2.37
N GLY A 197 -2.06 19.60 -1.25
CA GLY A 197 -3.19 20.54 -1.22
C GLY A 197 -2.86 21.85 -1.92
N ARG A 198 -1.73 22.46 -1.54
CA ARG A 198 -1.31 23.78 -2.04
C ARG A 198 -0.98 23.76 -3.54
N ASP A 199 -0.17 22.80 -3.98
CA ASP A 199 0.48 22.85 -5.28
C ASP A 199 -0.23 22.00 -6.33
N LEU A 200 -1.13 21.09 -5.92
CA LEU A 200 -1.87 20.20 -6.81
C LEU A 200 -3.38 20.42 -6.72
N SER A 201 -4.00 20.23 -5.56
CA SER A 201 -5.48 20.24 -5.43
C SER A 201 -6.06 21.61 -5.71
N ILE A 202 -5.55 22.68 -5.07
CA ILE A 202 -6.04 24.04 -5.28
C ILE A 202 -5.84 24.50 -6.73
N PRO A 203 -4.66 24.35 -7.36
CA PRO A 203 -4.49 24.70 -8.77
C PRO A 203 -5.37 23.90 -9.75
N ARG A 204 -5.76 22.68 -9.35
CA ARG A 204 -6.68 21.87 -10.17
C ARG A 204 -8.12 22.30 -10.01
N LEU A 205 -8.52 22.66 -8.78
CA LEU A 205 -9.84 23.14 -8.46
C LEU A 205 -10.12 24.53 -9.05
N LEU A 206 -9.11 25.43 -9.03
CA LEU A 206 -9.25 26.81 -9.42
C LEU A 206 -8.24 27.18 -10.54
N PRO A 207 -8.70 27.70 -11.69
CA PRO A 207 -7.81 28.21 -12.72
C PRO A 207 -6.84 29.29 -12.20
N ARG A 208 -5.65 29.36 -12.80
CA ARG A 208 -4.64 30.39 -12.44
C ARG A 208 -5.17 31.81 -12.54
N SER A 209 -6.09 32.07 -13.49
CA SER A 209 -6.75 33.37 -13.65
C SER A 209 -7.51 33.78 -12.40
N VAL A 210 -8.17 32.85 -11.73
CA VAL A 210 -8.91 33.07 -10.50
C VAL A 210 -7.94 33.29 -9.32
N GLN A 211 -6.89 32.48 -9.24
CA GLN A 211 -5.89 32.60 -8.17
C GLN A 211 -5.09 33.92 -8.23
N GLN A 212 -5.16 34.65 -9.33
CA GLN A 212 -4.50 35.94 -9.54
C GLN A 212 -5.43 37.13 -9.31
N THR A 213 -6.68 36.92 -8.92
CA THR A 213 -7.62 37.99 -8.60
C THR A 213 -7.41 38.50 -7.18
N ASP A 214 -7.78 39.76 -6.95
CA ASP A 214 -7.70 40.38 -5.60
C ASP A 214 -8.67 39.69 -4.59
N ASP A 215 -9.66 38.97 -5.09
CA ASP A 215 -10.64 38.25 -4.28
C ASP A 215 -10.11 36.89 -3.77
N PHE A 216 -9.05 36.35 -4.37
CA PHE A 216 -8.45 35.08 -3.95
C PHE A 216 -7.56 35.25 -2.73
N THR A 217 -7.99 34.66 -1.62
CA THR A 217 -7.19 34.62 -0.40
C THR A 217 -6.14 33.52 -0.46
N SER A 218 -4.88 33.87 -0.16
CA SER A 218 -3.79 32.91 -0.13
C SER A 218 -4.08 31.76 0.85
N PRO A 219 -3.94 30.50 0.42
CA PRO A 219 -4.20 29.35 1.27
C PRO A 219 -3.27 29.32 2.50
N ILE A 220 -3.79 28.88 3.64
CA ILE A 220 -3.03 28.78 4.89
C ILE A 220 -2.59 27.34 5.18
N ASN A 221 -1.39 27.19 5.77
CA ASN A 221 -0.91 25.90 6.21
C ASN A 221 -1.58 25.54 7.55
N LEU A 222 -2.29 24.42 7.57
CA LEU A 222 -3.05 23.93 8.72
C LEU A 222 -2.22 23.02 9.62
N HIS A 223 -1.09 22.54 9.16
CA HIS A 223 -0.34 21.49 9.87
C HIS A 223 -1.25 20.30 10.23
N PHE A 224 -1.43 20.00 11.51
CA PHE A 224 -2.32 18.96 12.00
C PHE A 224 -3.70 19.46 12.48
N ASP A 225 -4.07 20.70 12.19
CA ASP A 225 -5.20 21.37 12.86
C ASP A 225 -6.33 21.84 11.92
N PRO A 226 -6.75 21.02 10.93
CA PRO A 226 -7.81 21.41 10.00
C PRO A 226 -9.17 21.59 10.71
N ILE A 227 -9.44 20.77 11.76
CA ILE A 227 -10.72 20.81 12.47
C ILE A 227 -10.88 22.14 13.20
N ARG A 228 -9.87 22.58 13.93
CA ARG A 228 -9.91 23.86 14.64
C ARG A 228 -10.03 25.04 13.66
N ALA A 229 -9.25 25.03 12.60
CA ALA A 229 -9.28 26.11 11.61
C ALA A 229 -10.67 26.26 10.97
N MET A 230 -11.33 25.15 10.63
CA MET A 230 -12.69 25.15 10.07
C MET A 230 -13.74 25.57 11.12
N ARG A 231 -13.64 25.05 12.35
CA ARG A 231 -14.54 25.43 13.45
C ARG A 231 -14.46 26.92 13.83
N GLU A 232 -13.27 27.52 13.77
CA GLU A 232 -13.04 28.94 14.04
C GLU A 232 -13.35 29.84 12.83
N GLY A 233 -13.78 29.27 11.69
CA GLY A 233 -14.12 30.01 10.49
C GLY A 233 -12.89 30.66 9.80
N GLN A 234 -11.70 30.10 10.04
CA GLN A 234 -10.47 30.57 9.39
C GLN A 234 -10.37 30.06 7.94
N ILE A 235 -11.00 28.91 7.66
CA ILE A 235 -11.09 28.29 6.36
C ILE A 235 -12.50 27.75 6.10
N ASP A 236 -12.84 27.66 4.81
CA ASP A 236 -14.07 27.05 4.31
C ASP A 236 -13.80 25.67 3.70
N ALA A 237 -12.55 25.40 3.30
CA ALA A 237 -12.18 24.14 2.66
C ALA A 237 -10.77 23.67 3.06
N VAL A 238 -10.59 22.34 3.17
CA VAL A 238 -9.30 21.65 3.33
C VAL A 238 -8.95 20.98 2.00
N ALA A 239 -7.83 21.37 1.39
CA ALA A 239 -7.50 20.98 0.02
C ALA A 239 -6.90 19.57 -0.14
N ASP A 240 -6.44 18.97 0.95
CA ASP A 240 -5.82 17.63 1.00
C ASP A 240 -6.24 16.85 2.26
N GLY A 241 -7.52 17.01 2.65
CA GLY A 241 -8.09 16.31 3.81
C GLY A 241 -8.29 14.83 3.55
N PHE A 242 -8.10 13.99 4.57
CA PHE A 242 -8.40 12.57 4.49
C PHE A 242 -9.90 12.32 4.54
N TYR A 243 -10.50 11.96 3.41
CA TYR A 243 -11.96 11.86 3.28
C TYR A 243 -12.59 10.70 4.06
N HIS A 244 -11.82 9.69 4.44
CA HIS A 244 -12.34 8.52 5.14
C HIS A 244 -12.55 8.76 6.66
N TYR A 245 -12.00 9.85 7.23
CA TYR A 245 -12.25 10.20 8.62
C TYR A 245 -12.51 11.69 8.91
N LEU A 246 -11.88 12.64 8.18
CA LEU A 246 -12.01 14.06 8.48
C LEU A 246 -13.46 14.59 8.40
N PRO A 247 -14.30 14.19 7.42
CA PRO A 247 -15.72 14.58 7.42
C PRO A 247 -16.47 14.12 8.67
N GLN A 248 -16.20 12.91 9.16
CA GLN A 248 -16.83 12.41 10.38
C GLN A 248 -16.35 13.17 11.62
N GLN A 249 -15.07 13.51 11.70
CA GLN A 249 -14.55 14.34 12.79
C GLN A 249 -15.17 15.73 12.78
N LEU A 250 -15.33 16.37 11.62
CA LEU A 250 -16.01 17.66 11.48
C LEU A 250 -17.49 17.58 11.85
N ALA A 251 -18.16 16.49 11.49
CA ALA A 251 -19.55 16.26 11.88
C ALA A 251 -19.72 16.18 13.43
N THR A 252 -18.74 15.65 14.17
CA THR A 252 -18.80 15.67 15.66
C THR A 252 -18.70 17.09 16.24
N GLU A 253 -18.13 18.03 15.48
CA GLU A 253 -18.09 19.45 15.82
C GLU A 253 -19.29 20.23 15.27
N GLY A 254 -20.28 19.54 14.68
CA GLY A 254 -21.48 20.15 14.10
C GLY A 254 -21.24 20.79 12.72
N ILE A 255 -20.14 20.48 12.06
CA ILE A 255 -19.80 21.00 10.74
C ILE A 255 -20.12 19.94 9.67
N ASN A 256 -21.16 20.18 8.89
CA ASN A 256 -21.46 19.37 7.71
C ASN A 256 -20.44 19.69 6.61
N THR A 257 -20.04 18.69 5.86
CA THR A 257 -19.08 18.86 4.76
C THR A 257 -19.50 18.02 3.56
N HIS A 258 -19.09 18.44 2.39
CA HIS A 258 -19.08 17.63 1.19
C HIS A 258 -17.63 17.39 0.72
N VAL A 259 -17.43 16.34 -0.07
CA VAL A 259 -16.10 15.85 -0.46
C VAL A 259 -15.99 15.89 -1.97
N ILE A 260 -15.02 16.65 -2.49
CA ILE A 260 -14.66 16.66 -3.91
C ILE A 260 -13.43 15.75 -4.06
N ARG A 261 -13.62 14.60 -4.71
CA ARG A 261 -12.56 13.61 -4.86
C ARG A 261 -11.58 14.01 -5.97
N PHE A 262 -10.38 13.46 -5.94
CA PHE A 262 -9.34 13.77 -6.91
C PHE A 262 -9.69 13.35 -8.35
N ASP A 263 -10.46 12.28 -8.53
CA ASP A 263 -10.97 11.88 -9.84
C ASP A 263 -11.97 12.89 -10.43
N GLU A 264 -12.75 13.58 -9.60
CA GLU A 264 -13.61 14.69 -10.01
C GLU A 264 -12.82 15.93 -10.44
N LEU A 265 -11.60 16.05 -9.98
CA LEU A 265 -10.64 17.09 -10.39
C LEU A 265 -9.76 16.68 -11.57
N ASP A 266 -10.06 15.58 -12.28
CA ASP A 266 -9.22 14.99 -13.32
C ASP A 266 -7.75 14.74 -12.88
N ILE A 267 -7.51 14.56 -11.58
CA ILE A 267 -6.21 14.13 -11.08
C ILE A 267 -6.10 12.62 -11.32
N PRO A 268 -5.07 12.15 -12.03
CA PRO A 268 -4.94 10.73 -12.35
C PRO A 268 -4.89 9.86 -11.09
N ARG A 269 -5.36 8.61 -11.20
CA ARG A 269 -5.24 7.63 -10.13
C ARG A 269 -3.78 7.53 -9.66
N ASN A 270 -3.60 7.61 -8.36
CA ASN A 270 -2.31 7.57 -7.70
C ASN A 270 -2.37 6.75 -6.41
N ASP A 271 -1.20 6.30 -5.92
CA ASP A 271 -1.10 5.55 -4.67
C ASP A 271 -1.32 6.49 -3.47
N GLY A 272 -2.23 6.08 -2.59
CA GLY A 272 -2.63 6.87 -1.42
C GLY A 272 -1.61 6.85 -0.29
N LEU A 273 -0.85 5.76 -0.17
CA LEU A 273 0.20 5.65 0.84
C LEU A 273 1.34 4.76 0.34
N VAL A 274 2.54 5.30 0.30
CA VAL A 274 3.75 4.62 -0.16
C VAL A 274 4.87 4.71 0.87
N VAL A 275 5.75 3.70 0.87
CA VAL A 275 6.97 3.66 1.67
C VAL A 275 8.13 4.15 0.83
N LEU A 276 8.85 5.13 1.33
CA LEU A 276 10.06 5.69 0.72
C LEU A 276 11.32 5.23 1.42
N ALA A 277 12.35 4.99 0.62
CA ALA A 277 13.73 4.85 1.07
C ALA A 277 14.60 5.94 0.42
N ASN A 278 15.78 6.17 1.01
CA ASN A 278 16.77 7.06 0.41
C ASN A 278 17.46 6.36 -0.78
N SER A 279 17.36 6.95 -1.98
CA SER A 279 17.89 6.39 -3.23
C SER A 279 19.41 6.22 -3.23
N ASP A 280 20.16 7.06 -2.50
CA ASP A 280 21.63 7.00 -2.46
C ASP A 280 22.14 5.78 -1.67
N THR A 281 21.29 5.23 -0.79
CA THR A 281 21.62 4.06 0.02
C THR A 281 20.90 2.79 -0.43
N LEU A 282 20.02 2.89 -1.42
CA LEU A 282 19.10 1.85 -1.84
C LEU A 282 19.79 0.50 -2.12
N ALA A 283 20.79 0.48 -3.01
CA ALA A 283 21.48 -0.74 -3.41
C ALA A 283 22.20 -1.43 -2.23
N ARG A 284 22.77 -0.66 -1.31
CA ARG A 284 23.46 -1.22 -0.12
C ARG A 284 22.51 -1.86 0.88
N ARG A 285 21.24 -1.48 0.86
CA ARG A 285 20.20 -1.94 1.79
C ARG A 285 19.11 -2.77 1.12
N ALA A 286 19.30 -3.15 -0.15
CA ALA A 286 18.31 -3.86 -0.96
C ALA A 286 17.74 -5.10 -0.25
N ASP A 287 18.61 -5.97 0.31
CA ASP A 287 18.18 -7.12 1.09
C ASP A 287 17.35 -6.75 2.32
N THR A 288 17.70 -5.66 3.00
CA THR A 288 16.93 -5.18 4.16
C THR A 288 15.54 -4.70 3.75
N TRP A 289 15.46 -3.98 2.64
CA TRP A 289 14.18 -3.48 2.11
C TRP A 289 13.30 -4.61 1.57
N SER A 290 13.89 -5.58 0.89
CA SER A 290 13.18 -6.78 0.43
C SER A 290 12.53 -7.54 1.58
N ARG A 291 13.28 -7.77 2.67
CA ARG A 291 12.77 -8.42 3.88
C ARG A 291 11.70 -7.60 4.61
N PHE A 292 11.86 -6.28 4.67
CA PHE A 292 10.86 -5.38 5.22
C PHE A 292 9.53 -5.46 4.44
N VAL A 293 9.61 -5.36 3.11
CA VAL A 293 8.43 -5.39 2.25
C VAL A 293 7.73 -6.75 2.30
N LEU A 294 8.49 -7.86 2.37
CA LEU A 294 7.93 -9.19 2.55
C LEU A 294 7.13 -9.33 3.87
N ALA A 295 7.64 -8.76 4.97
CA ALA A 295 6.90 -8.77 6.24
C ALA A 295 5.59 -7.96 6.16
N VAL A 296 5.61 -6.82 5.47
CA VAL A 296 4.42 -6.00 5.24
C VAL A 296 3.41 -6.72 4.34
N GLU A 297 3.87 -7.38 3.28
CA GLU A 297 3.01 -8.18 2.40
C GLU A 297 2.30 -9.30 3.16
N GLN A 298 3.04 -10.05 3.99
CA GLN A 298 2.45 -11.08 4.86
C GLN A 298 1.40 -10.50 5.82
N ALA A 299 1.65 -9.31 6.36
CA ALA A 299 0.67 -8.61 7.20
C ALA A 299 -0.58 -8.21 6.41
N SER A 300 -0.42 -7.63 5.22
CA SER A 300 -1.54 -7.23 4.35
C SER A 300 -2.43 -8.42 4.00
N HIS A 301 -1.86 -9.54 3.60
CA HIS A 301 -2.62 -10.77 3.33
C HIS A 301 -3.37 -11.26 4.58
N TRP A 302 -2.68 -11.31 5.72
CA TRP A 302 -3.33 -11.76 6.95
C TRP A 302 -4.49 -10.84 7.38
N ILE A 303 -4.35 -9.52 7.22
CA ILE A 303 -5.40 -8.55 7.52
C ILE A 303 -6.65 -8.82 6.68
N ILE A 304 -6.48 -9.04 5.38
CA ILE A 304 -7.61 -9.29 4.47
C ILE A 304 -8.28 -10.64 4.75
N ASP A 305 -7.49 -11.66 5.12
CA ASP A 305 -8.04 -12.97 5.48
C ASP A 305 -8.71 -12.97 6.87
N ASN A 306 -8.35 -12.04 7.76
CA ASN A 306 -8.81 -11.99 9.16
C ASN A 306 -9.14 -10.55 9.60
N PRO A 307 -10.06 -9.84 8.94
CA PRO A 307 -10.26 -8.38 9.16
C PRO A 307 -10.68 -8.02 10.58
N ASP A 308 -11.55 -8.82 11.21
CA ASP A 308 -12.02 -8.57 12.58
C ASP A 308 -10.88 -8.80 13.60
N ALA A 309 -10.12 -9.89 13.46
CA ALA A 309 -8.99 -10.17 14.33
C ALA A 309 -7.85 -9.15 14.13
N ALA A 310 -7.68 -8.62 12.92
CA ALA A 310 -6.73 -7.57 12.62
C ALA A 310 -7.13 -6.25 13.28
N TRP A 311 -8.42 -5.91 13.26
CA TRP A 311 -8.94 -4.75 13.96
C TRP A 311 -8.73 -4.86 15.47
N GLU A 312 -9.12 -6.01 16.07
CA GLU A 312 -8.93 -6.26 17.50
C GLU A 312 -7.45 -6.16 17.91
N LEU A 313 -6.53 -6.73 17.11
CA LEU A 313 -5.10 -6.63 17.37
C LEU A 313 -4.60 -5.18 17.26
N LEU A 314 -5.06 -4.43 16.26
CA LEU A 314 -4.69 -3.03 16.05
C LEU A 314 -5.11 -2.14 17.24
N ILE A 315 -6.36 -2.25 17.69
CA ILE A 315 -6.86 -1.44 18.83
C ILE A 315 -6.31 -1.91 20.16
N SER A 316 -6.01 -3.20 20.32
CA SER A 316 -5.32 -3.72 21.50
C SER A 316 -3.90 -3.17 21.63
N ALA A 317 -3.17 -3.09 20.53
CA ALA A 317 -1.82 -2.51 20.50
C ALA A 317 -1.86 -0.97 20.66
N HIS A 318 -2.89 -0.33 20.13
CA HIS A 318 -3.04 1.13 20.11
C HIS A 318 -4.47 1.55 20.51
N PRO A 319 -4.80 1.57 21.81
CA PRO A 319 -6.17 1.85 22.29
C PRO A 319 -6.75 3.21 21.86
N VAL A 320 -5.90 4.18 21.48
CA VAL A 320 -6.33 5.47 20.92
C VAL A 320 -7.11 5.32 19.61
N LEU A 321 -6.95 4.21 18.90
CA LEU A 321 -7.65 3.91 17.65
C LEU A 321 -9.05 3.32 17.88
N ASP A 322 -9.39 2.89 19.11
CA ASP A 322 -10.68 2.30 19.44
C ASP A 322 -11.75 3.40 19.57
N ASN A 323 -12.30 3.79 18.44
CA ASN A 323 -13.38 4.76 18.33
C ASN A 323 -14.17 4.55 17.03
N ASP A 324 -15.42 5.06 17.02
CA ASP A 324 -16.35 4.87 15.90
C ASP A 324 -15.82 5.42 14.55
N ILE A 325 -15.06 6.52 14.56
CA ILE A 325 -14.53 7.14 13.34
C ILE A 325 -13.51 6.21 12.67
N ASN A 326 -12.58 5.65 13.45
CA ASN A 326 -11.60 4.71 12.93
C ASN A 326 -12.24 3.36 12.53
N ALA A 327 -13.22 2.88 13.31
CA ALA A 327 -13.97 1.67 12.98
C ALA A 327 -14.73 1.83 11.65
N ASN A 328 -15.37 2.98 11.42
CA ASN A 328 -16.04 3.28 10.15
C ASN A 328 -15.06 3.39 8.97
N ALA A 329 -13.86 3.93 9.21
CA ALA A 329 -12.83 4.04 8.20
C ALA A 329 -12.20 2.68 7.83
N TRP A 330 -12.24 1.69 8.75
CA TRP A 330 -11.55 0.41 8.59
C TRP A 330 -11.95 -0.34 7.32
N GLU A 331 -13.25 -0.45 7.04
CA GLU A 331 -13.74 -1.15 5.85
C GLU A 331 -13.25 -0.49 4.53
N ASP A 332 -13.19 0.85 4.50
CA ASP A 332 -12.69 1.58 3.33
C ASP A 332 -11.17 1.37 3.14
N ILE A 333 -10.41 1.30 4.22
CA ILE A 333 -8.99 0.99 4.20
C ILE A 333 -8.74 -0.44 3.70
N LEU A 334 -9.49 -1.43 4.18
CA LEU A 334 -9.36 -2.82 3.71
C LEU A 334 -9.51 -2.94 2.20
N ARG A 335 -10.49 -2.25 1.62
CA ARG A 335 -10.73 -2.27 0.15
C ARG A 335 -9.61 -1.65 -0.67
N ARG A 336 -8.72 -0.86 -0.06
CA ARG A 336 -7.65 -0.11 -0.73
C ARG A 336 -6.26 -0.62 -0.40
N MET A 337 -6.17 -1.56 0.52
CA MET A 337 -4.89 -2.13 0.96
C MET A 337 -4.20 -2.86 -0.19
N ALA A 338 -2.92 -2.57 -0.38
CA ALA A 338 -2.09 -3.27 -1.34
C ALA A 338 -1.77 -4.68 -0.85
N LEU A 339 -2.13 -5.71 -1.64
CA LEU A 339 -1.80 -7.10 -1.33
C LEU A 339 -0.41 -7.51 -1.82
N SER A 340 0.13 -6.78 -2.77
CA SER A 340 1.49 -6.94 -3.26
C SER A 340 2.24 -5.61 -3.15
N PRO A 341 2.66 -5.21 -1.95
CA PRO A 341 3.28 -3.90 -1.69
C PRO A 341 4.50 -3.60 -2.55
N ALA A 342 5.30 -4.61 -2.92
CA ALA A 342 6.45 -4.47 -3.81
C ALA A 342 6.05 -4.13 -5.25
N ALA A 343 4.91 -4.64 -5.72
CA ALA A 343 4.47 -4.51 -7.10
C ALA A 343 4.41 -3.04 -7.55
N LEU A 344 4.90 -2.77 -8.75
CA LEU A 344 4.99 -1.43 -9.31
C LEU A 344 4.12 -1.31 -10.56
N ASP A 345 3.09 -0.49 -10.50
CA ASP A 345 2.36 -0.04 -11.69
C ASP A 345 3.13 1.10 -12.37
N SER A 346 4.09 0.74 -13.21
CA SER A 346 4.93 1.71 -13.94
C SER A 346 4.12 2.67 -14.81
N ARG A 347 2.96 2.24 -15.30
CA ARG A 347 2.08 3.08 -16.12
C ARG A 347 1.46 4.19 -15.28
N ARG A 348 0.97 3.88 -14.08
CA ARG A 348 0.41 4.86 -13.14
C ARG A 348 1.41 5.97 -12.84
N TYR A 349 2.68 5.62 -12.58
CA TYR A 349 3.74 6.59 -12.31
C TYR A 349 4.07 7.44 -13.54
N ALA A 350 4.17 6.85 -14.72
CA ALA A 350 4.45 7.57 -15.97
C ALA A 350 3.28 8.50 -16.37
N ASP A 351 2.04 8.05 -16.19
CA ASP A 351 0.84 8.87 -16.47
C ASP A 351 0.76 10.06 -15.51
N PHE A 352 1.11 9.86 -14.24
CA PHE A 352 1.15 10.93 -13.25
C PHE A 352 2.25 11.97 -13.55
N GLU A 353 3.45 11.55 -13.97
CA GLU A 353 4.51 12.45 -14.46
C GLU A 353 4.03 13.28 -15.65
N THR A 354 3.39 12.61 -16.63
CA THR A 354 2.83 13.30 -17.80
C THR A 354 1.79 14.33 -17.39
N PHE A 355 0.97 14.03 -16.41
CA PHE A 355 -0.02 14.95 -15.87
C PHE A 355 0.63 16.16 -15.19
N LEU A 356 1.61 15.97 -14.31
CA LEU A 356 2.32 17.06 -13.62
C LEU A 356 3.00 18.00 -14.63
N HIS A 357 3.64 17.43 -15.66
CA HIS A 357 4.28 18.21 -16.71
C HIS A 357 3.24 19.03 -17.52
N LYS A 358 2.11 18.44 -17.90
CA LYS A 358 1.02 19.16 -18.59
C LYS A 358 0.41 20.27 -17.75
N MET A 359 0.36 20.08 -16.43
CA MET A 359 -0.06 21.13 -15.48
C MET A 359 0.96 22.26 -15.33
N GLY A 360 2.18 22.09 -15.85
CA GLY A 360 3.28 23.04 -15.68
C GLY A 360 3.79 23.07 -14.23
N LEU A 361 3.63 21.97 -13.50
CA LEU A 361 4.16 21.78 -12.15
C LEU A 361 5.59 21.24 -12.16
N THR A 362 6.02 20.67 -13.29
CA THR A 362 7.38 20.17 -13.52
C THR A 362 7.86 20.58 -14.91
N ASP A 363 9.18 20.87 -15.04
CA ASP A 363 9.78 21.28 -16.31
C ASP A 363 10.00 20.09 -17.27
N GLU A 364 10.13 18.88 -16.73
CA GLU A 364 10.35 17.63 -17.47
C GLU A 364 9.63 16.45 -16.79
N THR A 365 9.65 15.27 -17.39
CA THR A 365 9.17 14.04 -16.79
C THR A 365 10.35 13.20 -16.31
N LEU A 366 10.27 12.66 -15.09
CA LEU A 366 11.26 11.72 -14.57
C LEU A 366 10.96 10.28 -15.03
N PRO A 367 11.98 9.47 -15.31
CA PRO A 367 11.79 8.05 -15.58
C PRO A 367 11.28 7.33 -14.32
N VAL A 368 10.42 6.35 -14.50
CA VAL A 368 9.79 5.61 -13.38
C VAL A 368 10.84 5.01 -12.43
N SER A 369 11.96 4.52 -12.95
CA SER A 369 13.06 3.99 -12.14
C SER A 369 13.69 5.00 -11.17
N ARG A 370 13.48 6.29 -11.39
CA ARG A 370 13.91 7.36 -10.47
C ARG A 370 12.91 7.57 -9.34
N LEU A 371 11.67 7.16 -9.53
CA LEU A 371 10.55 7.39 -8.63
C LEU A 371 10.20 6.16 -7.80
N ALA A 372 10.27 4.98 -8.40
CA ALA A 372 9.82 3.75 -7.77
C ALA A 372 10.60 2.53 -8.25
N VAL A 373 10.82 1.59 -7.34
CA VAL A 373 11.48 0.31 -7.60
C VAL A 373 10.76 -0.82 -6.87
N ASP A 374 10.95 -2.03 -7.38
CA ASP A 374 10.64 -3.24 -6.64
C ASP A 374 11.92 -3.68 -5.92
N PRO A 375 11.97 -3.71 -4.58
CA PRO A 375 13.17 -4.05 -3.83
C PRO A 375 13.61 -5.51 -4.00
N HIS A 376 12.73 -6.39 -4.49
CA HIS A 376 13.10 -7.79 -4.78
C HIS A 376 13.91 -7.94 -6.08
N THR A 377 13.99 -6.89 -6.89
CA THR A 377 14.71 -6.89 -8.17
C THR A 377 16.02 -6.09 -8.14
N LEU A 378 16.41 -5.57 -6.98
CA LEU A 378 17.62 -4.75 -6.78
C LEU A 378 18.91 -5.57 -6.62
#